data_6060445753e901d2acec26abd6eabf23
#
_entry.id   6060445753e901d2acec26abd6eabf23
#
_cell.length_a   1.000
_cell.length_b   1.000
_cell.length_c   1.000
_cell.angle_alpha   90.00
_cell.angle_beta   90.00
_cell.angle_gamma   90.00
#
_symmetry.space_group_name_H-M   'P 1'
#
loop_
_entity.id
_entity.type
_entity.pdbx_description
1 polymer ?
#
loop_
_entity_poly.entity_id
_entity_poly.type
_entity_poly.pdbx_seq_one_letter_code
_entity_poly.pdbx_strand_id
1 'polypeptide(L)'
;MNGEYRTKKSVTVKDEATVSQNDNSIAVDPRLDFAVGRMGIPYKDWGLPKTDWVRNPVNGGVFMPKKHVFSKAEFESGMGGKAYHDGWAPGSAMNIQYLSVRDAKLLYAECLANDGDLAGAMAQVNDIRRRAALDVNIVKNADGTPAANYKVAEYPTSHAAFSNKDVCIKAIRMERKLELAMEGQRWFDLARWGGDYMAAELKAYVDYEKQYIPKFAGATYLPASKTMFPVPDQQILDMGNDESGQPYLVQPGPWK
;
A
#
# COMPACT_ATOMS: atom_id res chain seq x y z
N MET A 1 -9.89 5.71 1.17
CA MET A 1 -9.84 6.98 0.40
C MET A 1 -11.10 7.03 -0.40
N ASN A 2 -11.92 8.03 -0.17
CA ASN A 2 -13.11 8.24 -0.98
C ASN A 2 -12.69 8.63 -2.39
N GLY A 3 -13.40 8.15 -3.40
CA GLY A 3 -13.13 8.41 -4.82
C GLY A 3 -13.04 9.88 -5.25
N GLU A 4 -13.42 10.78 -4.37
CA GLU A 4 -13.39 12.23 -4.56
C GLU A 4 -12.01 12.82 -4.82
N TYR A 5 -10.94 12.18 -4.36
CA TYR A 5 -9.57 12.60 -4.66
C TYR A 5 -9.20 12.49 -6.14
N ARG A 6 -9.91 11.65 -6.89
CA ARG A 6 -9.68 11.48 -8.33
C ARG A 6 -10.74 12.12 -9.20
N THR A 7 -11.84 12.60 -8.63
CA THR A 7 -12.90 13.28 -9.39
C THR A 7 -12.53 14.68 -9.84
N LYS A 8 -11.54 15.33 -9.21
CA LYS A 8 -10.93 16.52 -9.81
C LYS A 8 -10.07 16.04 -10.98
N LYS A 9 -10.75 15.81 -12.09
CA LYS A 9 -10.18 15.48 -13.39
C LYS A 9 -9.00 16.38 -13.70
N SER A 10 -7.97 15.75 -14.24
CA SER A 10 -6.87 16.41 -14.93
C SER A 10 -6.04 17.33 -14.04
N VAL A 11 -5.26 16.74 -13.15
CA VAL A 11 -3.90 17.24 -13.06
C VAL A 11 -3.26 16.88 -14.39
N THR A 12 -3.48 17.71 -15.39
CA THR A 12 -2.64 17.63 -16.59
C THR A 12 -1.26 18.09 -16.17
N VAL A 13 -0.24 17.39 -16.62
CA VAL A 13 1.19 17.67 -16.35
C VAL A 13 1.60 19.11 -16.64
N LYS A 14 0.72 19.93 -17.19
CA LYS A 14 0.93 21.32 -17.57
C LYS A 14 0.57 22.35 -16.48
N ASP A 15 -0.20 21.99 -15.46
CA ASP A 15 -0.69 22.95 -14.44
C ASP A 15 0.10 22.88 -13.13
N GLU A 16 1.37 22.75 -13.21
CA GLU A 16 2.31 22.25 -12.21
C GLU A 16 2.50 23.13 -10.96
N ALA A 17 2.35 24.43 -11.10
CA ALA A 17 2.72 25.34 -10.01
C ALA A 17 1.63 25.54 -8.95
N THR A 18 0.39 25.16 -9.25
CA THR A 18 -0.79 25.51 -8.44
C THR A 18 -1.67 24.35 -8.01
N VAL A 19 -1.35 23.12 -8.45
CA VAL A 19 -2.21 21.97 -8.20
C VAL A 19 -1.91 21.33 -6.85
N SER A 20 -2.86 21.41 -5.94
CA SER A 20 -2.87 20.60 -4.73
C SER A 20 -3.81 19.41 -4.92
N GLN A 21 -3.33 18.21 -4.56
CA GLN A 21 -4.17 17.01 -4.44
C GLN A 21 -4.75 16.88 -3.02
N ASN A 22 -4.65 17.95 -2.24
CA ASN A 22 -5.21 18.03 -0.91
C ASN A 22 -6.48 18.88 -0.92
N ASP A 23 -7.54 18.33 -0.37
CA ASP A 23 -8.78 19.04 -0.07
C ASP A 23 -8.99 18.99 1.45
N ASN A 24 -8.77 20.10 2.12
CA ASN A 24 -8.88 20.19 3.57
C ASN A 24 -10.31 20.01 4.10
N SER A 25 -11.33 20.04 3.23
CA SER A 25 -12.70 19.68 3.62
C SER A 25 -12.86 18.17 3.85
N ILE A 26 -11.96 17.37 3.29
CA ILE A 26 -11.99 15.91 3.39
C ILE A 26 -11.01 15.46 4.47
N ALA A 27 -11.53 14.72 5.45
CA ALA A 27 -10.70 14.09 6.45
C ALA A 27 -9.95 12.88 5.86
N VAL A 28 -8.66 12.79 6.14
CA VAL A 28 -7.80 11.70 5.69
C VAL A 28 -7.05 11.06 6.86
N ASP A 29 -6.76 9.77 6.73
CA ASP A 29 -5.90 9.09 7.68
C ASP A 29 -4.44 9.58 7.50
N PRO A 30 -3.71 9.93 8.56
CA PRO A 30 -2.33 10.45 8.45
C PRO A 30 -1.37 9.47 7.76
N ARG A 31 -1.63 8.18 7.82
CA ARG A 31 -0.83 7.16 7.12
C ARG A 31 -0.86 7.31 5.59
N LEU A 32 -1.87 8.00 5.04
CA LEU A 32 -1.88 8.34 3.62
C LEU A 32 -0.62 9.10 3.25
N ASP A 33 -0.34 10.20 3.92
CA ASP A 33 0.78 11.09 3.58
C ASP A 33 2.11 10.63 4.15
N PHE A 34 2.07 9.63 5.03
CA PHE A 34 3.26 8.89 5.46
C PHE A 34 3.72 7.89 4.40
N ALA A 35 2.79 7.28 3.66
CA ALA A 35 3.07 6.24 2.67
C ALA A 35 3.14 6.75 1.23
N VAL A 36 2.36 7.78 0.90
CA VAL A 36 2.16 8.28 -0.47
C VAL A 36 2.50 9.75 -0.56
N GLY A 37 3.37 10.09 -1.51
CA GLY A 37 3.62 11.47 -1.92
C GLY A 37 2.53 11.95 -2.87
N ARG A 38 1.98 13.12 -2.60
CA ARG A 38 0.97 13.77 -3.43
C ARG A 38 1.20 15.28 -3.48
N MET A 39 0.73 15.91 -4.54
CA MET A 39 0.93 17.33 -4.77
C MET A 39 0.31 18.17 -3.67
N GLY A 40 1.02 19.20 -3.21
CA GLY A 40 0.58 20.11 -2.16
C GLY A 40 0.85 19.62 -0.73
N ILE A 41 1.43 18.43 -0.55
CA ILE A 41 1.79 17.87 0.76
C ILE A 41 3.33 17.69 0.82
N PRO A 42 4.01 18.09 1.89
CA PRO A 42 5.46 17.92 2.01
C PRO A 42 5.91 16.49 1.84
N TYR A 43 6.92 16.30 1.00
CA TYR A 43 7.54 15.00 0.73
C TYR A 43 8.80 14.84 1.56
N LYS A 44 8.64 14.35 2.80
CA LYS A 44 9.70 14.34 3.81
C LYS A 44 10.28 15.77 3.94
N ASP A 45 11.59 15.91 3.90
CA ASP A 45 12.35 17.17 3.95
C ASP A 45 12.81 17.68 2.56
N TRP A 46 12.30 17.07 1.46
CA TRP A 46 12.54 17.51 0.09
C TRP A 46 11.69 18.73 -0.33
N GLY A 47 10.72 19.12 0.49
CA GLY A 47 9.74 20.17 0.19
C GLY A 47 8.49 19.63 -0.51
N LEU A 48 7.80 20.50 -1.23
CA LEU A 48 6.59 20.13 -1.96
C LEU A 48 6.94 19.37 -3.25
N PRO A 49 6.24 18.26 -3.54
CA PRO A 49 6.43 17.52 -4.78
C PRO A 49 6.19 18.39 -6.01
N LYS A 50 6.97 18.14 -7.04
CA LYS A 50 6.82 18.74 -8.36
C LYS A 50 6.42 17.66 -9.36
N THR A 51 5.73 18.05 -10.42
CA THR A 51 5.28 17.11 -11.44
C THR A 51 6.42 16.51 -12.25
N ASP A 52 7.54 17.22 -12.38
CA ASP A 52 8.76 16.71 -13.02
C ASP A 52 9.43 15.57 -12.23
N TRP A 53 9.05 15.36 -10.95
CA TRP A 53 9.48 14.19 -10.19
C TRP A 53 8.77 12.90 -10.63
N VAL A 54 7.67 13.03 -11.34
CA VAL A 54 6.90 11.88 -11.82
C VAL A 54 7.29 11.58 -13.27
N ARG A 55 8.09 10.53 -13.45
CA ARG A 55 8.66 10.17 -14.76
C ARG A 55 7.60 9.91 -15.84
N ASN A 56 6.50 9.26 -15.48
CA ASN A 56 5.43 8.92 -16.43
C ASN A 56 4.06 8.92 -15.75
N PRO A 57 3.39 10.08 -15.68
CA PRO A 57 2.09 10.21 -15.03
C PRO A 57 0.97 9.40 -15.72
N VAL A 58 1.11 9.08 -17.01
CA VAL A 58 0.12 8.28 -17.75
C VAL A 58 0.06 6.82 -17.23
N ASN A 59 1.19 6.30 -16.75
CA ASN A 59 1.28 4.93 -16.25
C ASN A 59 0.83 4.77 -14.81
N GLY A 60 1.10 5.73 -13.94
CA GLY A 60 0.88 5.59 -12.49
C GLY A 60 0.17 6.78 -11.84
N GLY A 61 -0.24 7.77 -12.63
CA GLY A 61 -0.74 9.04 -12.08
C GLY A 61 0.40 9.86 -11.47
N VAL A 62 0.03 10.85 -10.68
CA VAL A 62 0.97 11.81 -10.07
C VAL A 62 1.27 11.50 -8.59
N PHE A 63 1.01 10.28 -8.16
CA PHE A 63 1.33 9.81 -6.82
C PHE A 63 2.70 9.13 -6.79
N MET A 64 3.44 9.32 -5.69
CA MET A 64 4.78 8.80 -5.51
C MET A 64 4.88 7.94 -4.24
N PRO A 65 5.72 6.91 -4.20
CA PRO A 65 5.99 6.21 -2.94
C PRO A 65 6.78 7.11 -1.99
N LYS A 66 6.49 7.02 -0.67
CA LYS A 66 7.28 7.69 0.39
C LYS A 66 7.96 6.72 1.33
N LYS A 67 7.45 5.49 1.44
CA LYS A 67 8.13 4.41 2.16
C LYS A 67 9.34 3.94 1.35
N HIS A 68 10.40 3.56 2.05
CA HIS A 68 11.66 3.09 1.45
C HIS A 68 12.34 4.10 0.50
N VAL A 69 12.10 5.39 0.72
CA VAL A 69 12.75 6.48 0.00
C VAL A 69 13.53 7.32 1.00
N PHE A 70 14.70 7.79 0.63
CA PHE A 70 15.51 8.67 1.47
C PHE A 70 14.81 9.98 1.79
N SER A 71 15.01 10.48 3.00
CA SER A 71 14.93 11.91 3.26
C SER A 71 16.13 12.61 2.62
N LYS A 72 16.04 13.93 2.48
CA LYS A 72 17.16 14.74 2.00
C LYS A 72 18.36 14.64 2.95
N ALA A 73 18.10 14.70 4.25
CA ALA A 73 19.13 14.57 5.28
C ALA A 73 19.82 13.18 5.22
N GLU A 74 19.06 12.10 5.06
CA GLU A 74 19.63 10.76 4.87
C GLU A 74 20.49 10.67 3.61
N PHE A 75 20.04 11.24 2.50
CA PHE A 75 20.82 11.29 1.27
C PHE A 75 22.10 12.07 1.43
N GLU A 76 22.06 13.26 2.04
CA GLU A 76 23.21 14.13 2.27
C GLU A 76 24.20 13.53 3.30
N SER A 77 23.72 12.67 4.22
CA SER A 77 24.59 11.93 5.15
C SER A 77 25.35 10.76 4.49
N GLY A 78 25.09 10.46 3.22
CA GLY A 78 25.74 9.38 2.48
C GLY A 78 25.06 8.02 2.61
N MET A 79 23.85 7.93 3.17
CA MET A 79 23.07 6.68 3.21
C MET A 79 22.58 6.22 1.83
N GLY A 80 22.76 7.04 0.82
CA GLY A 80 22.36 6.73 -0.54
C GLY A 80 23.10 7.53 -1.59
N GLY A 81 22.75 7.31 -2.84
CA GLY A 81 23.31 8.03 -3.96
C GLY A 81 24.73 7.62 -4.31
N LYS A 82 25.57 8.59 -4.64
CA LYS A 82 26.93 8.38 -5.14
C LYS A 82 27.85 7.59 -4.21
N ALA A 83 27.59 7.59 -2.92
CA ALA A 83 28.41 6.85 -1.95
C ALA A 83 28.46 5.35 -2.23
N TYR A 84 27.41 4.79 -2.86
CA TYR A 84 27.30 3.35 -3.11
C TYR A 84 27.37 2.99 -4.59
N HIS A 85 26.95 3.87 -5.47
CA HIS A 85 26.98 3.65 -6.92
C HIS A 85 26.85 4.99 -7.65
N ASP A 86 27.81 5.27 -8.52
CA ASP A 86 27.79 6.46 -9.37
C ASP A 86 27.06 6.15 -10.67
N GLY A 87 25.79 6.50 -10.75
CA GLY A 87 24.97 6.25 -11.92
C GLY A 87 23.54 6.72 -11.79
N TRP A 88 22.75 6.44 -12.81
CA TRP A 88 21.33 6.80 -12.85
C TRP A 88 20.47 6.00 -11.83
N ALA A 89 20.98 4.90 -11.33
CA ALA A 89 20.36 4.06 -10.33
C ALA A 89 21.25 3.97 -9.07
N PRO A 90 21.28 5.02 -8.24
CA PRO A 90 22.13 5.07 -7.06
C PRO A 90 21.79 3.94 -6.08
N GLY A 91 22.80 3.36 -5.46
CA GLY A 91 22.65 2.35 -4.43
C GLY A 91 22.00 2.92 -3.16
N SER A 92 21.56 2.03 -2.29
CA SER A 92 20.88 2.37 -1.04
C SER A 92 21.47 1.60 0.13
N ALA A 93 21.82 2.31 1.21
CA ALA A 93 22.13 1.74 2.51
C ALA A 93 20.93 1.76 3.48
N MET A 94 19.74 2.09 2.99
CA MET A 94 18.54 2.02 3.82
C MET A 94 18.21 0.56 4.15
N ASN A 95 17.95 0.32 5.42
CA ASN A 95 17.42 -0.97 5.86
C ASN A 95 15.99 -1.16 5.35
N ILE A 96 15.77 -2.27 4.65
CA ILE A 96 14.43 -2.68 4.23
C ILE A 96 13.79 -3.45 5.39
N GLN A 97 12.64 -3.00 5.84
CA GLN A 97 11.89 -3.64 6.90
C GLN A 97 11.03 -4.78 6.34
N TYR A 98 11.46 -6.03 6.51
CA TYR A 98 10.71 -7.21 6.08
C TYR A 98 9.58 -7.59 7.05
N LEU A 99 9.84 -7.48 8.34
CA LEU A 99 8.92 -7.84 9.40
C LEU A 99 8.66 -6.64 10.29
N SER A 100 7.43 -6.48 10.72
CA SER A 100 7.07 -5.43 11.65
C SER A 100 6.10 -5.93 12.72
N VAL A 101 6.24 -5.38 13.93
CA VAL A 101 5.29 -5.65 15.02
C VAL A 101 3.85 -5.27 14.62
N ARG A 102 3.69 -4.28 13.74
CA ARG A 102 2.39 -3.86 13.22
C ARG A 102 1.70 -4.97 12.42
N ASP A 103 2.45 -5.64 11.56
CA ASP A 103 1.97 -6.79 10.79
C ASP A 103 1.59 -7.94 11.72
N ALA A 104 2.48 -8.31 12.65
CA ALA A 104 2.23 -9.36 13.64
C ALA A 104 0.97 -9.07 14.48
N LYS A 105 0.77 -7.84 14.95
CA LYS A 105 -0.43 -7.44 15.71
C LYS A 105 -1.71 -7.58 14.89
N LEU A 106 -1.69 -7.20 13.62
CA LEU A 106 -2.87 -7.31 12.75
C LEU A 106 -3.15 -8.75 12.33
N LEU A 107 -2.14 -9.61 12.19
CA LEU A 107 -2.32 -11.06 12.03
C LEU A 107 -2.91 -11.67 13.31
N TYR A 108 -2.41 -11.27 14.47
CA TYR A 108 -2.96 -11.71 15.75
C TYR A 108 -4.41 -11.26 15.95
N ALA A 109 -4.76 -10.03 15.54
CA ALA A 109 -6.13 -9.57 15.53
C ALA A 109 -7.06 -10.45 14.67
N GLU A 110 -6.59 -10.93 13.52
CA GLU A 110 -7.34 -11.90 12.69
C GLU A 110 -7.55 -13.23 13.42
N CYS A 111 -6.54 -13.75 14.12
CA CYS A 111 -6.67 -14.96 14.94
C CYS A 111 -7.73 -14.77 16.02
N LEU A 112 -7.61 -13.70 16.81
CA LEU A 112 -8.58 -13.38 17.86
C LEU A 112 -10.02 -13.27 17.34
N ALA A 113 -10.20 -12.58 16.21
CA ALA A 113 -11.52 -12.45 15.58
C ALA A 113 -12.06 -13.81 15.10
N ASN A 114 -11.19 -14.70 14.62
CA ASN A 114 -11.59 -16.05 14.21
C ASN A 114 -11.99 -16.92 15.40
N ASP A 115 -11.34 -16.74 16.55
CA ASP A 115 -11.63 -17.44 17.80
C ASP A 115 -12.83 -16.83 18.57
N GLY A 116 -13.39 -15.71 18.07
CA GLY A 116 -14.55 -15.05 18.66
C GLY A 116 -14.20 -13.96 19.68
N ASP A 117 -12.92 -13.72 19.99
CA ASP A 117 -12.48 -12.60 20.83
C ASP A 117 -12.42 -11.29 20.04
N LEU A 118 -13.59 -10.72 19.79
CA LEU A 118 -13.73 -9.48 19.04
C LEU A 118 -13.19 -8.27 19.82
N ALA A 119 -13.24 -8.31 21.14
CA ALA A 119 -12.71 -7.25 22.01
C ALA A 119 -11.16 -7.24 21.96
N GLY A 120 -10.52 -8.40 22.05
CA GLY A 120 -9.09 -8.55 21.88
C GLY A 120 -8.62 -8.13 20.49
N ALA A 121 -9.36 -8.51 19.45
CA ALA A 121 -9.09 -8.08 18.08
C ALA A 121 -9.14 -6.55 17.93
N MET A 122 -10.17 -5.90 18.50
CA MET A 122 -10.31 -4.45 18.52
C MET A 122 -9.15 -3.78 19.26
N ALA A 123 -8.69 -4.35 20.37
CA ALA A 123 -7.57 -3.81 21.13
C ALA A 123 -6.29 -3.77 20.29
N GLN A 124 -5.99 -4.82 19.51
CA GLN A 124 -4.83 -4.84 18.61
C GLN A 124 -4.95 -3.77 17.52
N VAL A 125 -6.12 -3.63 16.91
CA VAL A 125 -6.39 -2.59 15.90
C VAL A 125 -6.24 -1.20 16.51
N ASN A 126 -6.79 -0.97 17.70
CA ASN A 126 -6.72 0.31 18.39
C ASN A 126 -5.28 0.71 18.76
N ASP A 127 -4.43 -0.25 19.09
CA ASP A 127 -3.02 0.01 19.35
C ASP A 127 -2.31 0.57 18.10
N ILE A 128 -2.62 0.04 16.93
CA ILE A 128 -2.13 0.57 15.64
C ILE A 128 -2.67 1.98 15.39
N ARG A 129 -3.97 2.20 15.60
CA ARG A 129 -4.61 3.50 15.37
C ARG A 129 -4.13 4.57 16.33
N ARG A 130 -3.91 4.22 17.61
CA ARG A 130 -3.31 5.12 18.62
C ARG A 130 -1.93 5.57 18.18
N ARG A 131 -1.10 4.63 17.70
CA ARG A 131 0.22 4.97 17.16
C ARG A 131 0.11 5.90 15.94
N ALA A 132 -0.82 5.64 15.02
CA ALA A 132 -1.03 6.47 13.85
C ALA A 132 -1.46 7.91 14.20
N ALA A 133 -2.11 8.10 15.35
CA ALA A 133 -2.55 9.39 15.85
C ALA A 133 -1.45 10.23 16.52
N LEU A 134 -0.26 9.66 16.77
CA LEU A 134 0.83 10.39 17.40
C LEU A 134 1.28 11.57 16.53
N ASP A 135 1.56 12.71 17.17
CA ASP A 135 1.97 13.93 16.48
C ASP A 135 3.21 13.73 15.57
N VAL A 136 4.12 12.86 15.96
CA VAL A 136 5.30 12.49 15.16
C VAL A 136 4.95 11.83 13.82
N ASN A 137 3.76 11.26 13.69
CA ASN A 137 3.27 10.63 12.47
C ASN A 137 2.40 11.58 11.62
N ILE A 138 2.23 12.82 12.04
CA ILE A 138 1.48 13.85 11.30
C ILE A 138 2.44 14.59 10.39
N VAL A 139 2.18 14.60 9.10
CA VAL A 139 2.94 15.41 8.16
C VAL A 139 2.59 16.87 8.36
N LYS A 140 3.61 17.71 8.52
CA LYS A 140 3.45 19.15 8.84
C LYS A 140 3.98 20.03 7.71
N ASN A 141 3.35 21.17 7.55
CA ASN A 141 3.86 22.28 6.76
C ASN A 141 5.10 22.90 7.41
N ALA A 142 5.77 23.80 6.73
CA ALA A 142 6.95 24.50 7.22
C ALA A 142 6.66 25.36 8.46
N ASP A 143 5.42 25.80 8.65
CA ASP A 143 4.96 26.56 9.81
C ASP A 143 4.56 25.68 11.01
N GLY A 144 4.72 24.36 10.89
CA GLY A 144 4.39 23.39 11.93
C GLY A 144 2.91 22.98 11.98
N THR A 145 2.05 23.54 11.14
CA THR A 145 0.65 23.12 11.04
C THR A 145 0.50 21.79 10.32
N PRO A 146 -0.54 20.97 10.62
CA PRO A 146 -0.82 19.77 9.84
C PRO A 146 -1.02 20.08 8.35
N ALA A 147 -0.39 19.29 7.48
CA ALA A 147 -0.42 19.51 6.05
C ALA A 147 -1.77 19.14 5.40
N ALA A 148 -2.63 18.40 6.11
CA ALA A 148 -3.97 18.03 5.68
C ALA A 148 -4.91 17.89 6.88
N ASN A 149 -6.21 17.74 6.61
CA ASN A 149 -7.21 17.45 7.64
C ASN A 149 -7.10 15.99 8.13
N TYR A 150 -6.07 15.72 8.94
CA TYR A 150 -5.83 14.38 9.44
C TYR A 150 -6.82 13.98 10.52
N LYS A 151 -7.43 12.80 10.37
CA LYS A 151 -8.30 12.20 11.37
C LYS A 151 -8.04 10.70 11.47
N VAL A 152 -7.66 10.28 12.65
CA VAL A 152 -7.61 8.88 13.06
C VAL A 152 -7.93 8.82 14.55
N ALA A 153 -8.71 7.85 14.96
CA ALA A 153 -9.05 7.63 16.37
C ALA A 153 -9.24 6.14 16.63
N GLU A 154 -9.12 5.76 17.88
CA GLU A 154 -9.46 4.40 18.33
C GLU A 154 -10.95 4.15 18.13
N TYR A 155 -11.29 2.91 17.82
CA TYR A 155 -12.68 2.48 17.82
C TYR A 155 -13.21 2.41 19.27
N PRO A 156 -14.35 3.03 19.57
CA PRO A 156 -14.98 2.86 20.87
C PRO A 156 -15.48 1.42 21.05
N THR A 157 -15.61 0.97 22.31
CA THR A 157 -16.00 -0.41 22.67
C THR A 157 -17.32 -0.87 22.05
N SER A 158 -18.24 0.03 21.78
CA SER A 158 -19.55 -0.27 21.16
C SER A 158 -19.55 -0.09 19.63
N HIS A 159 -18.40 0.05 18.98
CA HIS A 159 -18.36 0.33 17.56
C HIS A 159 -18.86 -0.88 16.74
N ALA A 160 -19.75 -0.63 15.79
CA ALA A 160 -20.38 -1.66 14.96
C ALA A 160 -19.38 -2.52 14.15
N ALA A 161 -18.18 -2.00 13.86
CA ALA A 161 -17.12 -2.75 13.20
C ALA A 161 -16.64 -3.99 13.98
N PHE A 162 -16.96 -4.08 15.28
CA PHE A 162 -16.59 -5.20 16.15
C PHE A 162 -17.82 -5.90 16.77
N SER A 163 -18.99 -5.76 16.12
CA SER A 163 -20.23 -6.36 16.60
C SER A 163 -20.37 -7.86 16.30
N ASN A 164 -19.71 -8.32 15.24
CA ASN A 164 -19.66 -9.73 14.87
C ASN A 164 -18.36 -10.03 14.08
N LYS A 165 -18.07 -11.32 13.92
CA LYS A 165 -16.86 -11.81 13.29
C LYS A 165 -16.64 -11.26 11.88
N ASP A 166 -17.64 -11.29 11.03
CA ASP A 166 -17.49 -10.94 9.61
C ASP A 166 -17.15 -9.45 9.41
N VAL A 167 -17.81 -8.59 10.20
CA VAL A 167 -17.54 -7.15 10.16
C VAL A 167 -16.19 -6.84 10.79
N CYS A 168 -15.82 -7.54 11.86
CA CYS A 168 -14.52 -7.43 12.51
C CYS A 168 -13.38 -7.79 11.54
N ILE A 169 -13.48 -8.90 10.84
CA ILE A 169 -12.50 -9.30 9.82
C ILE A 169 -12.40 -8.25 8.71
N LYS A 170 -13.50 -7.68 8.25
CA LYS A 170 -13.45 -6.58 7.27
C LYS A 170 -12.72 -5.35 7.81
N ALA A 171 -12.95 -4.98 9.07
CA ALA A 171 -12.26 -3.87 9.72
C ALA A 171 -10.75 -4.12 9.82
N ILE A 172 -10.34 -5.32 10.23
CA ILE A 172 -8.93 -5.72 10.30
C ILE A 172 -8.28 -5.70 8.90
N ARG A 173 -8.94 -6.23 7.89
CA ARG A 173 -8.46 -6.19 6.49
C ARG A 173 -8.28 -4.76 5.96
N MET A 174 -9.18 -3.86 6.34
CA MET A 174 -9.04 -2.43 6.03
C MET A 174 -7.86 -1.82 6.78
N GLU A 175 -7.70 -2.12 8.07
CA GLU A 175 -6.58 -1.61 8.87
C GLU A 175 -5.24 -2.09 8.32
N ARG A 176 -5.12 -3.35 7.89
CA ARG A 176 -3.94 -3.87 7.18
C ARG A 176 -3.65 -3.09 5.89
N LYS A 177 -4.69 -2.80 5.11
CA LYS A 177 -4.57 -2.01 3.88
C LYS A 177 -4.01 -0.60 4.13
N LEU A 178 -4.44 0.03 5.22
CA LEU A 178 -3.97 1.37 5.60
C LEU A 178 -2.55 1.35 6.16
N GLU A 179 -2.27 0.43 7.07
CA GLU A 179 -1.00 0.38 7.78
C GLU A 179 0.15 -0.11 6.93
N LEU A 180 -0.08 -1.15 6.12
CA LEU A 180 0.93 -1.81 5.29
C LEU A 180 0.94 -1.29 3.84
N ALA A 181 0.31 -0.15 3.59
CA ALA A 181 0.32 0.49 2.27
C ALA A 181 1.76 0.72 1.78
N MET A 182 2.05 0.41 0.53
CA MET A 182 3.35 0.56 -0.12
C MET A 182 4.48 -0.36 0.42
N GLU A 183 4.12 -1.41 1.18
CA GLU A 183 5.08 -2.40 1.70
C GLU A 183 5.05 -3.75 0.94
N GLY A 184 4.25 -3.87 -0.13
CA GLY A 184 4.16 -5.09 -0.93
C GLY A 184 3.26 -6.18 -0.34
N GLN A 185 2.77 -6.03 0.87
CA GLN A 185 2.01 -7.07 1.59
C GLN A 185 0.62 -7.36 1.00
N ARG A 186 0.03 -6.41 0.27
CA ARG A 186 -1.38 -6.52 -0.16
C ARG A 186 -1.68 -7.74 -1.02
N TRP A 187 -0.77 -8.12 -1.93
CA TRP A 187 -0.95 -9.29 -2.78
C TRP A 187 -1.06 -10.56 -1.94
N PHE A 188 -0.16 -10.75 -1.00
CA PHE A 188 -0.11 -11.91 -0.13
C PHE A 188 -1.34 -11.98 0.79
N ASP A 189 -1.79 -10.85 1.30
CA ASP A 189 -3.04 -10.77 2.07
C ASP A 189 -4.25 -11.21 1.22
N LEU A 190 -4.38 -10.69 0.01
CA LEU A 190 -5.47 -11.06 -0.89
C LEU A 190 -5.45 -12.56 -1.22
N ALA A 191 -4.27 -13.11 -1.53
CA ALA A 191 -4.12 -14.52 -1.86
C ALA A 191 -4.49 -15.44 -0.68
N ARG A 192 -4.02 -15.15 0.55
CA ARG A 192 -4.32 -15.95 1.73
C ARG A 192 -5.76 -15.84 2.22
N TRP A 193 -6.47 -14.76 1.89
CA TRP A 193 -7.90 -14.61 2.21
C TRP A 193 -8.82 -15.35 1.25
N GLY A 194 -8.29 -15.95 0.21
CA GLY A 194 -8.99 -16.81 -0.73
C GLY A 194 -9.20 -16.19 -2.10
N GLY A 195 -9.23 -17.06 -3.11
CA GLY A 195 -9.26 -16.67 -4.52
C GLY A 195 -10.49 -15.84 -4.90
N ASP A 196 -11.67 -16.16 -4.36
CA ASP A 196 -12.89 -15.41 -4.65
C ASP A 196 -12.84 -14.00 -4.08
N TYR A 197 -12.32 -13.85 -2.86
CA TYR A 197 -12.12 -12.53 -2.25
C TYR A 197 -11.09 -11.72 -3.04
N MET A 198 -9.97 -12.33 -3.42
CA MET A 198 -8.94 -11.70 -4.24
C MET A 198 -9.51 -11.24 -5.58
N ALA A 199 -10.26 -12.08 -6.28
CA ALA A 199 -10.87 -11.75 -7.56
C ALA A 199 -11.85 -10.58 -7.45
N ALA A 200 -12.67 -10.54 -6.40
CA ALA A 200 -13.61 -9.46 -6.14
C ALA A 200 -12.89 -8.11 -5.87
N GLU A 201 -11.86 -8.12 -5.04
CA GLU A 201 -11.07 -6.92 -4.72
C GLU A 201 -10.31 -6.39 -5.95
N LEU A 202 -9.70 -7.29 -6.74
CA LEU A 202 -8.99 -6.90 -7.97
C LEU A 202 -9.95 -6.38 -9.03
N LYS A 203 -11.13 -7.01 -9.17
CA LYS A 203 -12.17 -6.50 -10.06
C LYS A 203 -12.61 -5.10 -9.67
N ALA A 204 -12.92 -4.88 -8.41
CA ALA A 204 -13.33 -3.57 -7.91
C ALA A 204 -12.24 -2.51 -8.14
N TYR A 205 -10.96 -2.88 -7.95
CA TYR A 205 -9.84 -2.00 -8.23
C TYR A 205 -9.72 -1.65 -9.72
N VAL A 206 -9.77 -2.64 -10.60
CA VAL A 206 -9.67 -2.42 -12.05
C VAL A 206 -10.87 -1.60 -12.56
N ASP A 207 -12.09 -1.91 -12.11
CA ASP A 207 -13.30 -1.17 -12.50
C ASP A 207 -13.26 0.31 -12.07
N TYR A 208 -12.61 0.58 -10.96
CA TYR A 208 -12.37 1.94 -10.50
C TYR A 208 -11.27 2.64 -11.32
N GLU A 209 -10.12 2.00 -11.48
CA GLU A 209 -8.94 2.59 -12.12
C GLU A 209 -9.14 2.89 -13.61
N LYS A 210 -9.84 2.02 -14.35
CA LYS A 210 -10.08 2.22 -15.79
C LYS A 210 -10.85 3.48 -16.13
N GLN A 211 -11.52 4.11 -15.15
CA GLN A 211 -12.19 5.40 -15.32
C GLN A 211 -11.21 6.57 -15.41
N TYR A 212 -10.00 6.39 -14.91
CA TYR A 212 -9.00 7.45 -14.76
C TYR A 212 -7.71 7.18 -15.53
N ILE A 213 -7.35 5.93 -15.66
CA ILE A 213 -6.08 5.50 -16.29
C ILE A 213 -6.41 4.71 -17.56
N PRO A 214 -6.21 5.29 -18.76
CA PRO A 214 -6.52 4.63 -20.03
C PRO A 214 -5.87 3.25 -20.19
N LYS A 215 -4.71 3.05 -19.59
CA LYS A 215 -3.99 1.77 -19.61
C LYS A 215 -4.81 0.61 -19.02
N PHE A 216 -5.75 0.90 -18.13
CA PHE A 216 -6.63 -0.12 -17.55
C PHE A 216 -7.90 -0.39 -18.36
N ALA A 217 -8.13 0.32 -19.49
CA ALA A 217 -9.37 0.17 -20.28
C ALA A 217 -9.63 -1.27 -20.70
N GLY A 218 -8.58 -2.02 -21.09
CA GLY A 218 -8.65 -3.43 -21.46
C GLY A 218 -8.19 -4.41 -20.36
N ALA A 219 -7.95 -3.92 -19.15
CA ALA A 219 -7.42 -4.76 -18.10
C ALA A 219 -8.46 -5.75 -17.57
N THR A 220 -8.02 -6.98 -17.35
CA THR A 220 -8.79 -8.04 -16.71
C THR A 220 -8.17 -8.40 -15.36
N TYR A 221 -8.99 -8.94 -14.48
CA TYR A 221 -8.53 -9.45 -13.18
C TYR A 221 -8.23 -10.95 -13.29
N LEU A 222 -7.38 -11.43 -12.38
CA LEU A 222 -7.04 -12.84 -12.31
C LEU A 222 -8.26 -13.68 -11.90
N PRO A 223 -8.43 -14.88 -12.47
CA PRO A 223 -9.39 -15.84 -11.95
C PRO A 223 -9.13 -16.16 -10.47
N ALA A 224 -10.19 -16.47 -9.73
CA ALA A 224 -10.12 -16.79 -8.30
C ALA A 224 -9.11 -17.90 -7.95
N SER A 225 -8.88 -18.84 -8.88
CA SER A 225 -7.89 -19.91 -8.72
C SER A 225 -6.43 -19.47 -8.84
N LYS A 226 -6.15 -18.29 -9.42
CA LYS A 226 -4.78 -17.80 -9.66
C LYS A 226 -4.26 -16.96 -8.50
N THR A 227 -4.21 -17.53 -7.31
CA THR A 227 -3.65 -16.90 -6.10
C THR A 227 -2.16 -17.11 -5.92
N MET A 228 -1.55 -17.95 -6.77
CA MET A 228 -0.13 -18.25 -6.79
C MET A 228 0.47 -17.80 -8.12
N PHE A 229 1.76 -17.47 -8.12
CA PHE A 229 2.49 -17.25 -9.36
C PHE A 229 2.80 -18.59 -10.06
N PRO A 230 2.90 -18.60 -11.39
CA PRO A 230 3.41 -19.77 -12.11
C PRO A 230 4.87 -20.02 -11.76
N VAL A 231 5.29 -21.26 -11.84
CA VAL A 231 6.71 -21.60 -11.83
C VAL A 231 7.31 -21.17 -13.17
N PRO A 232 8.47 -20.47 -13.20
CA PRO A 232 9.13 -20.15 -14.46
C PRO A 232 9.42 -21.43 -15.26
N ASP A 233 9.10 -21.44 -16.56
CA ASP A 233 9.29 -22.61 -17.41
C ASP A 233 10.75 -23.09 -17.43
N GLN A 234 11.70 -22.16 -17.40
CA GLN A 234 13.13 -22.50 -17.30
C GLN A 234 13.44 -23.31 -16.03
N GLN A 235 12.81 -22.98 -14.89
CA GLN A 235 13.03 -23.72 -13.65
C GLN A 235 12.49 -25.15 -13.73
N ILE A 236 11.39 -25.36 -14.46
CA ILE A 236 10.86 -26.71 -14.70
C ILE A 236 11.84 -27.52 -15.55
N LEU A 237 12.39 -26.90 -16.60
CA LEU A 237 13.38 -27.55 -17.47
C LEU A 237 14.69 -27.86 -16.72
N ASP A 238 15.17 -26.95 -15.90
CA ASP A 238 16.42 -27.09 -15.13
C ASP A 238 16.33 -28.19 -14.07
N MET A 239 15.14 -28.41 -13.50
CA MET A 239 14.92 -29.48 -12.53
C MET A 239 14.91 -30.87 -13.19
N GLY A 240 14.61 -30.97 -14.47
CA GLY A 240 14.60 -32.22 -15.22
C GLY A 240 13.49 -33.19 -14.80
N ASN A 241 13.71 -34.46 -15.12
CA ASN A 241 12.76 -35.54 -14.88
C ASN A 241 13.35 -36.59 -13.94
N ASP A 242 12.48 -37.34 -13.29
CA ASP A 242 12.84 -38.52 -12.52
C ASP A 242 13.20 -39.70 -13.42
N GLU A 243 13.56 -40.85 -12.84
CA GLU A 243 13.92 -42.09 -13.56
C GLU A 243 12.79 -42.64 -14.40
N SER A 244 11.53 -42.27 -14.13
CA SER A 244 10.35 -42.68 -14.91
C SER A 244 10.01 -41.69 -16.03
N GLY A 245 10.78 -40.61 -16.18
CA GLY A 245 10.57 -39.58 -17.17
C GLY A 245 9.53 -38.53 -16.77
N GLN A 246 9.07 -38.52 -15.49
CA GLN A 246 8.15 -37.51 -14.99
C GLN A 246 8.92 -36.26 -14.48
N PRO A 247 8.46 -35.05 -14.76
CA PRO A 247 9.14 -33.85 -14.29
C PRO A 247 9.11 -33.76 -12.77
N TYR A 248 10.27 -33.47 -12.16
CA TYR A 248 10.37 -33.21 -10.71
C TYR A 248 9.57 -31.98 -10.28
N LEU A 249 9.40 -31.01 -11.18
CA LEU A 249 8.68 -29.78 -10.92
C LEU A 249 7.62 -29.57 -12.00
N VAL A 250 6.39 -29.29 -11.59
CA VAL A 250 5.26 -29.05 -12.50
C VAL A 250 4.57 -27.73 -12.16
N GLN A 251 3.88 -27.17 -13.12
CA GLN A 251 3.03 -26.01 -12.89
C GLN A 251 1.94 -26.32 -11.84
N PRO A 252 1.65 -25.41 -10.91
CA PRO A 252 0.49 -25.52 -10.05
C PRO A 252 -0.81 -25.65 -10.85
N GLY A 253 -1.80 -26.35 -10.30
CA GLY A 253 -3.06 -26.63 -10.98
C GLY A 253 -3.70 -25.48 -11.75
N PRO A 254 -3.75 -24.24 -11.20
CA PRO A 254 -4.30 -23.09 -11.91
C PRO A 254 -3.53 -22.64 -13.16
N TRP A 255 -2.32 -23.13 -13.36
CA TRP A 255 -1.42 -22.75 -14.46
C TRP A 255 -1.13 -23.90 -15.44
N LYS A 256 -1.77 -25.06 -15.24
CA LYS A 256 -1.72 -26.21 -16.15
C LYS A 256 -2.51 -25.98 -17.42
#